data_3eff66c9cb2df38609965826e6da8f08
#
_entry.id   3eff66c9cb2df38609965826e6da8f08
#
_cell.length_a   1.000
_cell.length_b   1.000
_cell.length_c   1.000
_cell.angle_alpha   90.00
_cell.angle_beta   90.00
_cell.angle_gamma   90.00
#
_symmetry.space_group_name_H-M   'P 1'
#
loop_
_entity.id
_entity.type
_entity.pdbx_description
1 polymer ?
#
loop_
_entity_poly.entity_id
_entity_poly.type
_entity_poly.pdbx_seq_one_letter_code
_entity_poly.pdbx_strand_id
1 'polypeptide(L)'
;MKIEINQTTLIDQVEDSLLTYFKKNDLRCGDSIPNENNLAAELGVARSVVREALSRLKMMGLIHARPRKGMVLTEPSILGGMKRVIDPRVLSEETILDLLDFRIALEIGISSDIFRKITPKDIEELSEIVKMGIVFENNEYALISESAFHTKLYKITGNKIISEFQEIIHPILVYVKEKFKDYLKPINIEMSKSGRIATHADLLDFIRKGDEKGYRLSLIHI
;
A
#
# COMPACT_ATOMS: atom_id res chain seq x y z
N MET A 1 -32.22 -26.60 10.59
CA MET A 1 -32.31 -25.13 10.33
C MET A 1 -31.38 -24.45 11.33
N LYS A 2 -30.18 -24.04 10.91
CA LYS A 2 -29.27 -23.26 11.77
C LYS A 2 -29.68 -21.80 11.63
N ILE A 3 -30.06 -21.19 12.73
CA ILE A 3 -30.32 -19.76 12.81
C ILE A 3 -28.96 -19.10 12.79
N GLU A 4 -28.63 -18.33 11.73
CA GLU A 4 -27.51 -17.39 11.72
C GLU A 4 -27.87 -16.25 12.68
N ILE A 5 -27.39 -16.34 13.89
CA ILE A 5 -27.52 -15.25 14.85
C ILE A 5 -26.38 -14.28 14.52
N ASN A 6 -26.70 -13.27 13.76
CA ASN A 6 -25.80 -12.12 13.53
C ASN A 6 -25.86 -11.24 14.80
N GLN A 7 -25.30 -11.75 15.92
CA GLN A 7 -25.23 -10.99 17.16
C GLN A 7 -24.00 -10.10 17.08
N THR A 8 -24.23 -8.81 16.75
CA THR A 8 -23.26 -7.77 17.06
C THR A 8 -22.91 -7.82 18.54
N THR A 9 -21.63 -7.99 18.85
CA THR A 9 -21.19 -8.02 20.24
C THR A 9 -21.40 -6.65 20.90
N LEU A 10 -21.48 -6.61 22.24
CA LEU A 10 -21.54 -5.33 22.94
C LEU A 10 -20.34 -4.41 22.57
N ILE A 11 -19.18 -5.00 22.29
CA ILE A 11 -17.99 -4.27 21.87
C ILE A 11 -18.22 -3.63 20.50
N ASP A 12 -18.81 -4.33 19.54
CA ASP A 12 -19.13 -3.80 18.21
C ASP A 12 -20.13 -2.63 18.30
N GLN A 13 -21.14 -2.76 19.18
CA GLN A 13 -22.12 -1.69 19.41
C GLN A 13 -21.47 -0.44 20.04
N VAL A 14 -20.51 -0.63 20.93
CA VAL A 14 -19.76 0.48 21.55
C VAL A 14 -18.81 1.11 20.51
N GLU A 15 -18.19 0.33 19.66
CA GLU A 15 -17.36 0.83 18.56
C GLU A 15 -18.18 1.72 17.61
N ASP A 16 -19.36 1.26 17.16
CA ASP A 16 -20.27 2.06 16.32
C ASP A 16 -20.76 3.32 17.04
N SER A 17 -21.02 3.21 18.34
CA SER A 17 -21.42 4.35 19.18
C SER A 17 -20.30 5.40 19.29
N LEU A 18 -19.03 4.96 19.43
CA LEU A 18 -17.88 5.84 19.46
C LEU A 18 -17.69 6.55 18.11
N LEU A 19 -17.79 5.82 16.99
CA LEU A 19 -17.72 6.42 15.66
C LEU A 19 -18.84 7.45 15.43
N THR A 20 -20.03 7.14 15.91
CA THR A 20 -21.18 8.06 15.88
C THR A 20 -20.95 9.28 16.77
N TYR A 21 -20.38 9.09 17.96
CA TYR A 21 -19.99 10.16 18.87
C TYR A 21 -19.00 11.12 18.21
N PHE A 22 -17.95 10.60 17.56
CA PHE A 22 -16.97 11.43 16.86
C PHE A 22 -17.60 12.29 15.77
N LYS A 23 -18.51 11.70 14.98
CA LYS A 23 -19.26 12.42 13.95
C LYS A 23 -20.19 13.50 14.52
N LYS A 24 -20.97 13.17 15.57
CA LYS A 24 -21.93 14.11 16.18
C LYS A 24 -21.25 15.31 16.83
N ASN A 25 -20.05 15.11 17.38
CA ASN A 25 -19.28 16.19 18.01
C ASN A 25 -18.33 16.88 17.02
N ASP A 26 -18.45 16.61 15.72
CA ASP A 26 -17.62 17.17 14.63
C ASP A 26 -16.11 17.09 14.92
N LEU A 27 -15.67 15.98 15.55
CA LEU A 27 -14.26 15.75 15.87
C LEU A 27 -13.46 15.53 14.60
N ARG A 28 -12.34 16.23 14.49
CA ARG A 28 -11.41 16.16 13.36
C ARG A 28 -10.09 15.51 13.74
N CYS A 29 -9.33 15.13 12.74
CA CYS A 29 -7.97 14.60 12.96
C CYS A 29 -7.13 15.61 13.76
N GLY A 30 -6.59 15.15 14.89
CA GLY A 30 -5.84 15.96 15.85
C GLY A 30 -6.61 16.35 17.10
N ASP A 31 -7.93 16.21 17.11
CA ASP A 31 -8.76 16.52 18.27
C ASP A 31 -8.62 15.44 19.35
N SER A 32 -8.69 15.88 20.59
CA SER A 32 -8.64 15.01 21.76
C SER A 32 -9.96 14.28 21.96
N ILE A 33 -9.88 13.01 22.26
CA ILE A 33 -11.01 12.14 22.59
C ILE A 33 -11.13 12.07 24.13
N PRO A 34 -12.35 12.08 24.69
CA PRO A 34 -12.54 11.86 26.11
C PRO A 34 -11.86 10.56 26.59
N ASN A 35 -11.45 10.53 27.85
CA ASN A 35 -10.82 9.34 28.43
C ASN A 35 -11.82 8.19 28.61
N GLU A 36 -11.29 6.98 28.83
CA GLU A 36 -12.08 5.74 28.97
C GLU A 36 -13.18 5.86 30.02
N ASN A 37 -12.93 6.56 31.15
CA ASN A 37 -13.90 6.68 32.23
C ASN A 37 -15.09 7.58 31.82
N ASN A 38 -14.80 8.70 31.14
CA ASN A 38 -15.84 9.61 30.68
C ASN A 38 -16.70 8.95 29.58
N LEU A 39 -16.07 8.27 28.65
CA LEU A 39 -16.79 7.53 27.59
C LEU A 39 -17.63 6.39 28.16
N ALA A 40 -17.15 5.68 29.17
CA ALA A 40 -17.89 4.61 29.85
C ALA A 40 -19.13 5.14 30.57
N ALA A 41 -18.99 6.27 31.27
CA ALA A 41 -20.10 6.93 31.92
C ALA A 41 -21.14 7.45 30.92
N GLU A 42 -20.71 8.05 29.81
CA GLU A 42 -21.58 8.59 28.77
C GLU A 42 -22.35 7.51 28.01
N LEU A 43 -21.67 6.38 27.70
CA LEU A 43 -22.27 5.27 26.97
C LEU A 43 -23.02 4.28 27.88
N GLY A 44 -22.93 4.42 29.21
CA GLY A 44 -23.61 3.55 30.17
C GLY A 44 -23.08 2.11 30.16
N VAL A 45 -21.80 1.90 29.85
CA VAL A 45 -21.18 0.56 29.74
C VAL A 45 -19.95 0.46 30.64
N ALA A 46 -19.50 -0.80 30.89
CA ALA A 46 -18.30 -1.01 31.68
C ALA A 46 -17.05 -0.46 30.97
N ARG A 47 -16.12 0.13 31.74
CA ARG A 47 -14.84 0.68 31.23
C ARG A 47 -14.03 -0.34 30.40
N SER A 48 -14.07 -1.63 30.77
CA SER A 48 -13.39 -2.71 30.04
C SER A 48 -13.87 -2.84 28.60
N VAL A 49 -15.19 -2.69 28.37
CA VAL A 49 -15.80 -2.75 27.04
C VAL A 49 -15.35 -1.55 26.19
N VAL A 50 -15.38 -0.35 26.78
CA VAL A 50 -14.88 0.88 26.10
C VAL A 50 -13.39 0.73 25.73
N ARG A 51 -12.57 0.21 26.65
CA ARG A 51 -11.14 0.00 26.40
C ARG A 51 -10.91 -0.95 25.24
N GLU A 52 -11.68 -2.03 25.15
CA GLU A 52 -11.59 -2.98 24.05
C GLU A 52 -11.96 -2.35 22.72
N ALA A 53 -13.09 -1.64 22.66
CA ALA A 53 -13.51 -0.90 21.46
C ALA A 53 -12.46 0.15 21.03
N LEU A 54 -11.94 0.95 21.98
CA LEU A 54 -10.87 1.90 21.70
C LEU A 54 -9.58 1.23 21.25
N SER A 55 -9.27 0.01 21.76
CA SER A 55 -8.12 -0.77 21.32
C SER A 55 -8.25 -1.18 19.86
N ARG A 56 -9.45 -1.59 19.42
CA ARG A 56 -9.74 -1.89 18.01
C ARG A 56 -9.60 -0.65 17.12
N LEU A 57 -10.15 0.49 17.55
CA LEU A 57 -10.00 1.75 16.80
C LEU A 57 -8.54 2.20 16.71
N LYS A 58 -7.72 1.94 17.76
CA LYS A 58 -6.27 2.17 17.72
C LYS A 58 -5.57 1.24 16.72
N MET A 59 -5.93 -0.04 16.69
CA MET A 59 -5.37 -0.98 15.72
C MET A 59 -5.69 -0.60 14.27
N MET A 60 -6.87 -0.01 14.04
CA MET A 60 -7.26 0.53 12.73
C MET A 60 -6.60 1.88 12.41
N GLY A 61 -5.87 2.49 13.36
CA GLY A 61 -5.20 3.77 13.16
C GLY A 61 -6.10 5.00 13.26
N LEU A 62 -7.36 4.82 13.68
CA LEU A 62 -8.30 5.93 13.90
C LEU A 62 -7.99 6.75 15.16
N ILE A 63 -7.32 6.14 16.13
CA ILE A 63 -6.98 6.75 17.41
C ILE A 63 -5.50 6.52 17.71
N HIS A 64 -4.80 7.56 18.16
CA HIS A 64 -3.45 7.47 18.69
C HIS A 64 -3.35 8.06 20.09
N ALA A 65 -2.53 7.45 20.95
CA ALA A 65 -2.15 8.05 22.22
C ALA A 65 -1.00 9.04 22.00
N ARG A 66 -1.18 10.30 22.44
CA ARG A 66 -0.12 11.32 22.41
C ARG A 66 0.26 11.74 23.84
N PRO A 67 1.56 11.87 24.13
CA PRO A 67 2.00 12.38 25.42
C PRO A 67 1.31 13.72 25.72
N ARG A 68 0.84 13.89 26.95
CA ARG A 68 0.16 15.09 27.49
C ARG A 68 -1.20 15.43 26.84
N LYS A 69 -1.55 14.87 25.69
CA LYS A 69 -2.84 15.10 25.00
C LYS A 69 -3.84 13.97 25.16
N GLY A 70 -3.39 12.83 25.72
CA GLY A 70 -4.25 11.65 25.83
C GLY A 70 -4.48 10.99 24.47
N MET A 71 -5.71 10.51 24.24
CA MET A 71 -6.11 9.92 22.97
C MET A 71 -6.54 11.04 22.01
N VAL A 72 -6.10 10.93 20.76
CA VAL A 72 -6.47 11.87 19.69
C VAL A 72 -6.98 11.10 18.48
N LEU A 73 -7.95 11.69 17.79
CA LEU A 73 -8.43 11.18 16.51
C LEU A 73 -7.35 11.39 15.45
N THR A 74 -7.15 10.39 14.59
CA THR A 74 -6.18 10.44 13.50
C THR A 74 -6.80 9.94 12.21
N GLU A 75 -6.28 10.40 11.09
CA GLU A 75 -6.64 9.84 9.81
C GLU A 75 -6.01 8.45 9.67
N PRO A 76 -6.81 7.38 9.52
CA PRO A 76 -6.26 6.04 9.33
C PRO A 76 -5.59 5.94 7.97
N SER A 77 -4.51 5.17 7.88
CA SER A 77 -4.05 4.68 6.58
C SER A 77 -5.10 3.71 6.03
N ILE A 78 -5.68 4.04 4.88
CA ILE A 78 -6.73 3.21 4.25
C ILE A 78 -6.22 1.80 3.97
N LEU A 79 -4.96 1.67 3.57
CA LEU A 79 -4.32 0.40 3.25
C LEU A 79 -3.48 -0.17 4.41
N GLY A 80 -3.29 0.59 5.50
CA GLY A 80 -2.39 0.21 6.60
C GLY A 80 -2.83 -1.05 7.36
N GLY A 81 -4.13 -1.31 7.44
CA GLY A 81 -4.67 -2.55 8.00
C GLY A 81 -4.31 -3.76 7.14
N MET A 82 -4.39 -3.61 5.82
CA MET A 82 -4.08 -4.67 4.84
C MET A 82 -2.60 -5.06 4.89
N LYS A 83 -1.69 -4.11 5.05
CA LYS A 83 -0.25 -4.36 5.15
C LYS A 83 0.12 -5.37 6.24
N ARG A 84 -0.66 -5.45 7.33
CA ARG A 84 -0.40 -6.36 8.45
C ARG A 84 -0.91 -7.78 8.22
N VAL A 85 -1.91 -7.95 7.37
CA VAL A 85 -2.57 -9.24 7.14
C VAL A 85 -2.18 -9.87 5.80
N ILE A 86 -1.67 -9.09 4.86
CA ILE A 86 -1.17 -9.60 3.58
C ILE A 86 0.23 -10.18 3.78
N ASP A 87 0.27 -11.49 3.95
CA ASP A 87 1.49 -12.28 3.94
C ASP A 87 1.42 -13.24 2.72
N PRO A 88 2.34 -13.11 1.75
CA PRO A 88 2.30 -13.93 0.54
C PRO A 88 2.37 -15.44 0.81
N ARG A 89 2.83 -15.86 2.00
CA ARG A 89 2.89 -17.27 2.39
C ARG A 89 1.53 -17.87 2.75
N VAL A 90 0.54 -17.03 3.06
CA VAL A 90 -0.84 -17.46 3.42
C VAL A 90 -1.86 -17.10 2.33
N LEU A 91 -1.46 -16.35 1.31
CA LEU A 91 -2.30 -16.05 0.16
C LEU A 91 -2.36 -17.24 -0.81
N SER A 92 -3.50 -17.42 -1.46
CA SER A 92 -3.60 -18.35 -2.59
C SER A 92 -2.79 -17.84 -3.80
N GLU A 93 -2.38 -18.74 -4.68
CA GLU A 93 -1.68 -18.36 -5.92
C GLU A 93 -2.57 -17.47 -6.80
N GLU A 94 -3.88 -17.73 -6.84
CA GLU A 94 -4.88 -16.91 -7.54
C GLU A 94 -4.89 -15.46 -7.01
N THR A 95 -4.96 -15.30 -5.68
CA THR A 95 -4.93 -13.95 -5.06
C THR A 95 -3.60 -13.23 -5.35
N ILE A 96 -2.49 -13.94 -5.38
CA ILE A 96 -1.18 -13.37 -5.74
C ILE A 96 -1.20 -12.85 -7.19
N LEU A 97 -1.72 -13.64 -8.12
CA LEU A 97 -1.85 -13.24 -9.53
C LEU A 97 -2.77 -12.04 -9.69
N ASP A 98 -3.94 -12.03 -9.02
CA ASP A 98 -4.86 -10.89 -9.03
C ASP A 98 -4.20 -9.60 -8.53
N LEU A 99 -3.36 -9.68 -7.50
CA LEU A 99 -2.62 -8.52 -6.98
C LEU A 99 -1.54 -8.03 -7.96
N LEU A 100 -0.89 -8.93 -8.69
CA LEU A 100 0.07 -8.57 -9.74
C LEU A 100 -0.64 -7.91 -10.93
N ASP A 101 -1.76 -8.47 -11.36
CA ASP A 101 -2.59 -7.89 -12.43
C ASP A 101 -3.15 -6.52 -12.03
N PHE A 102 -3.59 -6.37 -10.78
CA PHE A 102 -4.02 -5.08 -10.25
C PHE A 102 -2.88 -4.04 -10.27
N ARG A 103 -1.64 -4.46 -9.93
CA ARG A 103 -0.47 -3.58 -10.05
C ARG A 103 -0.28 -3.07 -11.47
N ILE A 104 -0.32 -3.97 -12.48
CA ILE A 104 -0.15 -3.60 -13.89
C ILE A 104 -1.25 -2.61 -14.31
N ALA A 105 -2.51 -2.91 -13.98
CA ALA A 105 -3.63 -2.02 -14.28
C ALA A 105 -3.48 -0.64 -13.62
N LEU A 106 -3.01 -0.59 -12.37
CA LEU A 106 -2.74 0.64 -11.64
C LEU A 106 -1.62 1.44 -12.32
N GLU A 107 -0.50 0.82 -12.67
CA GLU A 107 0.66 1.48 -13.28
C GLU A 107 0.31 2.05 -14.66
N ILE A 108 -0.47 1.33 -15.45
CA ILE A 108 -1.01 1.85 -16.71
C ILE A 108 -1.92 3.05 -16.45
N GLY A 109 -2.80 2.97 -15.46
CA GLY A 109 -3.75 4.03 -15.12
C GLY A 109 -3.10 5.32 -14.63
N ILE A 110 -2.01 5.23 -13.88
CA ILE A 110 -1.29 6.41 -13.35
C ILE A 110 -0.26 7.00 -14.30
N SER A 111 -0.01 6.39 -15.45
CA SER A 111 1.01 6.85 -16.39
C SER A 111 0.82 8.32 -16.79
N SER A 112 -0.39 8.75 -17.14
CA SER A 112 -0.68 10.13 -17.49
C SER A 112 -0.38 11.12 -16.35
N ASP A 113 -0.60 10.71 -15.11
CA ASP A 113 -0.25 11.52 -13.94
C ASP A 113 1.27 11.63 -13.77
N ILE A 114 2.02 10.56 -14.01
CA ILE A 114 3.47 10.54 -13.98
C ILE A 114 4.02 11.51 -15.03
N PHE A 115 3.62 11.35 -16.29
CA PHE A 115 4.10 12.20 -17.39
C PHE A 115 3.75 13.68 -17.21
N ARG A 116 2.62 14.00 -16.58
CA ARG A 116 2.22 15.38 -16.31
C ARG A 116 2.98 16.03 -15.15
N LYS A 117 3.36 15.25 -14.13
CA LYS A 117 3.88 15.76 -12.85
C LYS A 117 5.39 15.61 -12.69
N ILE A 118 6.02 14.77 -13.50
CA ILE A 118 7.44 14.46 -13.38
C ILE A 118 8.30 15.70 -13.61
N THR A 119 9.31 15.87 -12.77
CA THR A 119 10.26 16.98 -12.84
C THR A 119 11.64 16.50 -13.35
N PRO A 120 12.50 17.40 -13.83
CA PRO A 120 13.89 17.05 -14.20
C PRO A 120 14.65 16.37 -13.04
N LYS A 121 14.40 16.81 -11.81
CA LYS A 121 14.99 16.19 -10.60
C LYS A 121 14.51 14.74 -10.41
N ASP A 122 13.23 14.47 -10.66
CA ASP A 122 12.70 13.10 -10.56
C ASP A 122 13.35 12.19 -11.60
N ILE A 123 13.59 12.68 -12.82
CA ILE A 123 14.27 11.94 -13.89
C ILE A 123 15.72 11.64 -13.48
N GLU A 124 16.40 12.58 -12.84
CA GLU A 124 17.75 12.37 -12.33
C GLU A 124 17.78 11.29 -11.24
N GLU A 125 16.88 11.39 -10.25
CA GLU A 125 16.75 10.38 -9.18
C GLU A 125 16.42 8.97 -9.75
N LEU A 126 15.50 8.88 -10.71
CA LEU A 126 15.21 7.62 -11.40
C LEU A 126 16.42 7.09 -12.17
N SER A 127 17.22 7.98 -12.76
CA SER A 127 18.44 7.59 -13.47
C SER A 127 19.49 6.96 -12.53
N GLU A 128 19.64 7.51 -11.34
CA GLU A 128 20.55 6.92 -10.34
C GLU A 128 20.04 5.57 -9.85
N ILE A 129 18.72 5.40 -9.66
CA ILE A 129 18.12 4.11 -9.28
C ILE A 129 18.38 3.06 -10.37
N VAL A 130 18.19 3.42 -11.64
CA VAL A 130 18.44 2.51 -12.78
C VAL A 130 19.92 2.13 -12.86
N LYS A 131 20.84 3.09 -12.71
CA LYS A 131 22.29 2.82 -12.72
C LYS A 131 22.69 1.85 -11.60
N MET A 132 22.16 2.02 -10.39
CA MET A 132 22.42 1.11 -9.28
C MET A 132 21.94 -0.32 -9.60
N GLY A 133 20.82 -0.50 -10.28
CA GLY A 133 20.33 -1.80 -10.70
C GLY A 133 21.22 -2.52 -11.73
N ILE A 134 21.91 -1.76 -12.61
CA ILE A 134 22.78 -2.31 -13.64
C ILE A 134 24.13 -2.78 -13.08
N VAL A 135 24.69 -2.08 -12.08
CA VAL A 135 26.03 -2.35 -11.53
C VAL A 135 26.10 -3.68 -10.78
N PHE A 136 24.99 -4.19 -10.32
CA PHE A 136 24.92 -5.41 -9.53
C PHE A 136 24.14 -6.48 -10.29
N GLU A 137 24.86 -7.40 -10.94
CA GLU A 137 24.30 -8.62 -11.57
C GLU A 137 23.60 -9.55 -10.56
N ASN A 138 23.61 -9.19 -9.28
CA ASN A 138 23.05 -9.99 -8.19
C ASN A 138 21.55 -9.71 -8.01
N ASN A 139 20.73 -10.75 -8.02
CA ASN A 139 19.28 -10.72 -7.90
C ASN A 139 18.72 -9.90 -6.71
N GLU A 140 19.45 -9.82 -5.59
CA GLU A 140 19.05 -9.02 -4.42
C GLU A 140 19.02 -7.52 -4.72
N TYR A 141 19.99 -7.04 -5.52
CA TYR A 141 20.04 -5.62 -5.86
C TYR A 141 19.00 -5.22 -6.91
N ALA A 142 18.67 -6.14 -7.81
CA ALA A 142 17.59 -5.95 -8.76
C ALA A 142 16.23 -5.75 -8.04
N LEU A 143 15.98 -6.47 -6.96
CA LEU A 143 14.78 -6.31 -6.13
C LEU A 143 14.72 -4.93 -5.44
N ILE A 144 15.85 -4.44 -4.91
CA ILE A 144 15.94 -3.13 -4.27
C ILE A 144 15.72 -2.01 -5.29
N SER A 145 16.37 -2.09 -6.46
CA SER A 145 16.24 -1.07 -7.50
C SER A 145 14.84 -1.08 -8.13
N GLU A 146 14.21 -2.26 -8.29
CA GLU A 146 12.82 -2.38 -8.74
C GLU A 146 11.86 -1.71 -7.76
N SER A 147 11.97 -2.05 -6.47
CA SER A 147 11.16 -1.41 -5.44
C SER A 147 11.35 0.10 -5.42
N ALA A 148 12.59 0.58 -5.49
CA ALA A 148 12.91 2.00 -5.47
C ALA A 148 12.35 2.74 -6.70
N PHE A 149 12.45 2.13 -7.89
CA PHE A 149 11.95 2.71 -9.13
C PHE A 149 10.43 2.91 -9.08
N HIS A 150 9.67 1.87 -8.80
CA HIS A 150 8.21 1.96 -8.72
C HIS A 150 7.74 2.83 -7.55
N THR A 151 8.42 2.78 -6.39
CA THR A 151 8.14 3.68 -5.26
C THR A 151 8.30 5.15 -5.67
N LYS A 152 9.33 5.46 -6.46
CA LYS A 152 9.54 6.82 -6.97
C LYS A 152 8.44 7.24 -7.93
N LEU A 153 8.05 6.37 -8.88
CA LEU A 153 6.95 6.64 -9.80
C LEU A 153 5.63 6.90 -9.07
N TYR A 154 5.30 6.09 -8.08
CA TYR A 154 4.08 6.27 -7.29
C TYR A 154 4.09 7.58 -6.50
N LYS A 155 5.23 7.97 -5.92
CA LYS A 155 5.39 9.26 -5.23
C LYS A 155 5.19 10.45 -6.17
N ILE A 156 5.60 10.37 -7.44
CA ILE A 156 5.42 11.44 -8.43
C ILE A 156 3.93 11.73 -8.65
N THR A 157 3.05 10.72 -8.53
CA THR A 157 1.60 10.95 -8.66
C THR A 157 1.04 11.90 -7.58
N GLY A 158 1.72 12.02 -6.44
CA GLY A 158 1.26 12.76 -5.27
C GLY A 158 0.06 12.11 -4.56
N ASN A 159 -0.38 10.93 -4.99
CA ASN A 159 -1.47 10.20 -4.36
C ASN A 159 -0.93 9.29 -3.27
N LYS A 160 -1.32 9.58 -2.02
CA LYS A 160 -0.85 8.85 -0.84
C LYS A 160 -1.28 7.38 -0.86
N ILE A 161 -2.51 7.07 -1.30
CA ILE A 161 -3.03 5.70 -1.34
C ILE A 161 -2.25 4.86 -2.35
N ILE A 162 -1.93 5.43 -3.52
CA ILE A 162 -1.08 4.77 -4.53
C ILE A 162 0.31 4.49 -3.95
N SER A 163 0.89 5.44 -3.22
CA SER A 163 2.19 5.24 -2.56
C SER A 163 2.14 4.17 -1.46
N GLU A 164 1.06 4.11 -0.69
CA GLU A 164 0.86 3.07 0.33
C GLU A 164 0.68 1.67 -0.29
N PHE A 165 0.08 1.57 -1.48
CA PHE A 165 -0.08 0.30 -2.18
C PHE A 165 1.27 -0.38 -2.49
N GLN A 166 2.32 0.39 -2.77
CA GLN A 166 3.66 -0.15 -2.97
C GLN A 166 4.17 -0.95 -1.76
N GLU A 167 3.81 -0.53 -0.55
CA GLU A 167 4.19 -1.23 0.68
C GLU A 167 3.50 -2.58 0.84
N ILE A 168 2.38 -2.78 0.14
CA ILE A 168 1.63 -4.04 0.10
C ILE A 168 2.18 -4.96 -0.98
N ILE A 169 2.40 -4.41 -2.18
CA ILE A 169 2.78 -5.24 -3.34
C ILE A 169 4.25 -5.67 -3.31
N HIS A 170 5.13 -4.86 -2.72
CA HIS A 170 6.56 -5.16 -2.70
C HIS A 170 6.91 -6.52 -2.05
N PRO A 171 6.41 -6.88 -0.85
CA PRO A 171 6.65 -8.19 -0.26
C PRO A 171 6.16 -9.35 -1.14
N ILE A 172 5.08 -9.15 -1.89
CA ILE A 172 4.53 -10.15 -2.81
C ILE A 172 5.48 -10.36 -3.99
N LEU A 173 5.99 -9.28 -4.58
CA LEU A 173 6.96 -9.35 -5.68
C LEU A 173 8.25 -10.06 -5.25
N VAL A 174 8.77 -9.73 -4.07
CA VAL A 174 9.95 -10.40 -3.51
C VAL A 174 9.68 -11.90 -3.38
N TYR A 175 8.57 -12.27 -2.77
CA TYR A 175 8.19 -13.66 -2.59
C TYR A 175 8.06 -14.42 -3.92
N VAL A 176 7.39 -13.85 -4.91
CA VAL A 176 7.21 -14.47 -6.23
C VAL A 176 8.56 -14.65 -6.93
N LYS A 177 9.41 -13.63 -6.92
CA LYS A 177 10.74 -13.70 -7.53
C LYS A 177 11.63 -14.74 -6.87
N GLU A 178 11.60 -14.86 -5.56
CA GLU A 178 12.37 -15.87 -4.81
C GLU A 178 11.82 -17.27 -5.05
N LYS A 179 10.51 -17.47 -4.92
CA LYS A 179 9.87 -18.78 -5.05
C LYS A 179 10.00 -19.36 -6.45
N PHE A 180 9.89 -18.52 -7.47
CA PHE A 180 9.91 -18.96 -8.89
C PHE A 180 11.20 -18.60 -9.62
N LYS A 181 12.27 -18.27 -8.91
CA LYS A 181 13.56 -17.83 -9.46
C LYS A 181 14.08 -18.74 -10.56
N ASP A 182 14.13 -20.06 -10.31
CA ASP A 182 14.69 -21.03 -11.24
C ASP A 182 13.81 -21.21 -12.48
N TYR A 183 12.50 -21.03 -12.34
CA TYR A 183 11.54 -21.07 -13.43
C TYR A 183 11.56 -19.80 -14.28
N LEU A 184 11.59 -18.64 -13.65
CA LEU A 184 11.53 -17.34 -14.32
C LEU A 184 12.85 -16.97 -15.01
N LYS A 185 13.98 -17.36 -14.45
CA LYS A 185 15.31 -16.98 -14.97
C LYS A 185 15.52 -17.33 -16.46
N PRO A 186 15.30 -18.57 -16.94
CA PRO A 186 15.46 -18.88 -18.36
C PRO A 186 14.46 -18.13 -19.24
N ILE A 187 13.22 -17.96 -18.79
CA ILE A 187 12.18 -17.24 -19.52
C ILE A 187 12.58 -15.76 -19.68
N ASN A 188 13.01 -15.12 -18.61
CA ASN A 188 13.44 -13.71 -18.63
C ASN A 188 14.65 -13.49 -19.55
N ILE A 189 15.60 -14.44 -19.58
CA ILE A 189 16.75 -14.38 -20.49
C ILE A 189 16.29 -14.45 -21.97
N GLU A 190 15.38 -15.36 -22.29
CA GLU A 190 14.86 -15.52 -23.64
C GLU A 190 14.03 -14.29 -24.08
N MET A 191 13.15 -13.80 -23.22
CA MET A 191 12.33 -12.63 -23.48
C MET A 191 13.18 -11.36 -23.60
N SER A 192 14.22 -11.22 -22.79
CA SER A 192 15.19 -10.10 -22.90
C SER A 192 15.92 -10.12 -24.24
N LYS A 193 16.42 -11.30 -24.66
CA LYS A 193 17.09 -11.46 -25.96
C LYS A 193 16.18 -11.14 -27.15
N SER A 194 14.88 -11.42 -27.02
CA SER A 194 13.88 -11.15 -28.07
C SER A 194 13.31 -9.72 -28.01
N GLY A 195 13.78 -8.86 -27.08
CA GLY A 195 13.27 -7.51 -26.89
C GLY A 195 11.81 -7.44 -26.41
N ARG A 196 11.33 -8.50 -25.78
CA ARG A 196 9.95 -8.61 -25.29
C ARG A 196 9.75 -8.18 -23.84
N ILE A 197 10.84 -8.03 -23.09
CA ILE A 197 10.78 -7.44 -21.75
C ILE A 197 11.25 -5.99 -21.81
N ALA A 198 10.45 -5.10 -21.30
CA ALA A 198 10.88 -3.74 -21.02
C ALA A 198 11.65 -3.71 -19.69
N THR A 199 12.82 -3.12 -19.71
CA THR A 199 13.61 -2.87 -18.51
C THR A 199 13.26 -1.52 -17.89
N HIS A 200 13.67 -1.28 -16.64
CA HIS A 200 13.53 0.06 -16.02
C HIS A 200 14.28 1.14 -16.82
N ALA A 201 15.36 0.76 -17.53
CA ALA A 201 16.07 1.68 -18.42
C ALA A 201 15.21 2.07 -19.64
N ASP A 202 14.48 1.12 -20.22
CA ASP A 202 13.55 1.38 -21.32
C ASP A 202 12.40 2.28 -20.87
N LEU A 203 11.81 1.99 -19.69
CA LEU A 203 10.76 2.84 -19.10
C LEU A 203 11.25 4.27 -18.87
N LEU A 204 12.47 4.42 -18.33
CA LEU A 204 13.07 5.71 -18.12
C LEU A 204 13.34 6.46 -19.44
N ASP A 205 13.70 5.75 -20.49
CA ASP A 205 13.92 6.32 -21.83
C ASP A 205 12.61 6.85 -22.43
N PHE A 206 11.50 6.10 -22.32
CA PHE A 206 10.17 6.59 -22.69
C PHE A 206 9.79 7.87 -21.93
N ILE A 207 10.05 7.88 -20.62
CA ILE A 207 9.80 9.07 -19.78
C ILE A 207 10.61 10.27 -20.28
N ARG A 208 11.90 10.10 -20.55
CA ARG A 208 12.78 11.16 -21.07
C ARG A 208 12.35 11.71 -22.42
N LYS A 209 11.81 10.84 -23.26
CA LYS A 209 11.31 11.21 -24.59
C LYS A 209 9.90 11.81 -24.57
N GLY A 210 9.20 11.74 -23.43
CA GLY A 210 7.81 12.13 -23.34
C GLY A 210 6.85 11.16 -24.05
N ASP A 211 7.30 9.93 -24.32
CA ASP A 211 6.49 8.91 -25.00
C ASP A 211 5.64 8.10 -24.02
N GLU A 212 4.53 8.71 -23.61
CA GLU A 212 3.56 8.06 -22.71
C GLU A 212 2.97 6.77 -23.32
N LYS A 213 2.73 6.78 -24.65
CA LYS A 213 2.14 5.62 -25.32
C LYS A 213 3.10 4.42 -25.30
N GLY A 214 4.38 4.64 -25.63
CA GLY A 214 5.41 3.61 -25.57
C GLY A 214 5.59 3.08 -24.14
N TYR A 215 5.60 3.98 -23.15
CA TYR A 215 5.66 3.62 -21.73
C TYR A 215 4.51 2.68 -21.33
N ARG A 216 3.25 3.05 -21.62
CA ARG A 216 2.07 2.23 -21.29
C ARG A 216 2.07 0.87 -21.94
N LEU A 217 2.48 0.78 -23.21
CA LEU A 217 2.59 -0.51 -23.91
C LEU A 217 3.67 -1.40 -23.30
N SER A 218 4.77 -0.79 -22.84
CA SER A 218 5.87 -1.54 -22.21
C SER A 218 5.50 -2.14 -20.85
N LEU A 219 4.58 -1.52 -20.10
CA LEU A 219 4.11 -2.06 -18.82
C LEU A 219 3.36 -3.39 -18.94
N ILE A 220 2.77 -3.69 -20.10
CA ILE A 220 2.09 -4.96 -20.38
C ILE A 220 3.11 -6.12 -20.50
N HIS A 221 4.39 -5.80 -20.71
CA HIS A 221 5.47 -6.75 -20.94
C HIS A 221 6.50 -6.82 -19.79
N ILE A 222 6.15 -6.26 -18.64
CA ILE A 222 6.91 -6.38 -17.39
C ILE A 222 6.34 -7.55 -16.57
#